data_90ae93b763df368be54ec0cceb6f111c
#
_entry.id   90ae93b763df368be54ec0cceb6f111c
#
_cell.length_a   1.000
_cell.length_b   1.000
_cell.length_c   1.000
_cell.angle_alpha   90.00
_cell.angle_beta   90.00
_cell.angle_gamma   90.00
#
_symmetry.space_group_name_H-M   'P 1'
#
loop_
_entity.id
_entity.type
_entity.pdbx_description
1 polymer ?
#
loop_
_entity_poly.entity_id
_entity_poly.type
_entity_poly.pdbx_seq_one_letter_code
_entity_poly.pdbx_strand_id
1 'polypeptide(L)'
;MDYSKPTLIIISGPNGAGKSTHIQLMLPVEFVDIYSFDRDKTRTEFAKQLLVEGVISHDIPSRSTQMMEQRLMREMNLAIKSKSHFILETPLSHPDYWRYIDLFETNGYQVQLNYLCLDTIGACKARVAKRVLEGGHHVEPDTIRGVYEKNLEHINNYFKTFKVIELYDGMKVPTILLRMEDNRIVYAAKDIFKKNWIKKGLSAIARSIQTYLQP
;
A
#
# COMPACT_ATOMS: atom_id res chain seq x y z
N MET A 1 -2.45 13.95 -12.99
CA MET A 1 -3.43 12.86 -13.19
C MET A 1 -4.83 13.46 -13.28
N ASP A 2 -5.72 12.89 -14.10
CA ASP A 2 -7.09 13.36 -14.29
C ASP A 2 -8.06 12.50 -13.48
N TYR A 3 -8.48 13.00 -12.31
CA TYR A 3 -9.37 12.26 -11.40
C TYR A 3 -10.85 12.29 -11.81
N SER A 4 -11.21 12.88 -12.96
CA SER A 4 -12.54 12.66 -13.54
C SER A 4 -12.70 11.24 -14.14
N LYS A 5 -11.59 10.51 -14.32
CA LYS A 5 -11.56 9.15 -14.84
C LYS A 5 -11.52 8.12 -13.71
N PRO A 6 -12.12 6.94 -13.90
CA PRO A 6 -12.05 5.85 -12.93
C PRO A 6 -10.61 5.58 -12.52
N THR A 7 -10.36 5.55 -11.23
CA THR A 7 -9.01 5.46 -10.67
C THR A 7 -8.98 4.46 -9.52
N LEU A 8 -7.98 3.59 -9.56
CA LEU A 8 -7.56 2.76 -8.43
C LEU A 8 -6.42 3.46 -7.70
N ILE A 9 -6.57 3.71 -6.40
CA ILE A 9 -5.46 4.12 -5.54
C ILE A 9 -5.02 2.92 -4.70
N ILE A 10 -3.77 2.52 -4.84
CA ILE A 10 -3.13 1.52 -3.97
C ILE A 10 -2.41 2.26 -2.85
N ILE A 11 -2.80 1.98 -1.61
CA ILE A 11 -2.08 2.41 -0.41
C ILE A 11 -1.22 1.23 0.05
N SER A 12 0.09 1.39 -0.06
CA SER A 12 1.03 0.33 0.29
C SER A 12 2.15 0.81 1.21
N GLY A 13 2.86 -0.15 1.78
CA GLY A 13 3.97 0.09 2.70
C GLY A 13 4.11 -1.04 3.72
N PRO A 14 5.23 -1.13 4.45
CA PRO A 14 5.47 -2.18 5.40
C PRO A 14 4.53 -2.13 6.61
N ASN A 15 4.46 -3.24 7.34
CA ASN A 15 3.76 -3.28 8.63
C ASN A 15 4.37 -2.25 9.58
N GLY A 16 3.54 -1.53 10.32
CA GLY A 16 3.97 -0.46 11.23
C GLY A 16 4.27 0.88 10.56
N ALA A 17 4.16 1.02 9.24
CA ALA A 17 4.37 2.31 8.57
C ALA A 17 3.35 3.38 8.97
N GLY A 18 2.15 2.99 9.41
CA GLY A 18 1.08 3.91 9.81
C GLY A 18 0.07 4.21 8.70
N LYS A 19 -0.03 3.34 7.70
CA LYS A 19 -0.94 3.52 6.55
C LYS A 19 -2.37 3.84 6.98
N SER A 20 -3.02 2.93 7.71
CA SER A 20 -4.42 3.07 8.14
C SER A 20 -4.64 4.27 9.11
N THR A 21 -3.58 4.73 9.79
CA THR A 21 -3.64 5.91 10.66
C THR A 21 -3.61 7.22 9.88
N HIS A 22 -2.90 7.23 8.74
CA HIS A 22 -2.60 8.45 8.01
C HIS A 22 -3.12 8.47 6.58
N ILE A 23 -3.97 7.51 6.21
CA ILE A 23 -4.45 7.35 4.84
C ILE A 23 -5.03 8.65 4.26
N GLN A 24 -5.80 9.39 5.04
CA GLN A 24 -6.43 10.64 4.61
C GLN A 24 -5.41 11.72 4.19
N LEU A 25 -4.20 11.70 4.77
CA LEU A 25 -3.12 12.64 4.43
C LEU A 25 -2.41 12.29 3.12
N MET A 26 -2.69 11.10 2.60
CA MET A 26 -2.07 10.58 1.37
C MET A 26 -3.08 10.48 0.22
N LEU A 27 -4.32 10.89 0.42
CA LEU A 27 -5.34 10.83 -0.62
C LEU A 27 -5.52 12.20 -1.28
N PRO A 28 -5.74 12.24 -2.60
CA PRO A 28 -6.25 13.45 -3.27
C PRO A 28 -7.61 13.85 -2.70
N VAL A 29 -7.96 15.12 -2.78
CA VAL A 29 -9.19 15.66 -2.20
C VAL A 29 -10.45 14.96 -2.73
N GLU A 30 -10.43 14.51 -3.98
CA GLU A 30 -11.52 13.78 -4.64
C GLU A 30 -11.80 12.40 -4.01
N PHE A 31 -10.90 11.90 -3.16
CA PHE A 31 -10.97 10.57 -2.57
C PHE A 31 -11.24 10.58 -1.05
N VAL A 32 -11.35 11.75 -0.43
CA VAL A 32 -11.47 11.87 1.04
C VAL A 32 -12.70 11.13 1.58
N ASP A 33 -13.81 11.14 0.84
CA ASP A 33 -15.06 10.49 1.23
C ASP A 33 -15.21 9.05 0.71
N ILE A 34 -14.18 8.54 0.00
CA ILE A 34 -14.23 7.19 -0.55
C ILE A 34 -13.70 6.20 0.49
N TYR A 35 -14.48 5.15 0.75
CA TYR A 35 -14.06 4.06 1.64
C TYR A 35 -12.83 3.35 1.09
N SER A 36 -11.81 3.19 1.95
CA SER A 36 -10.64 2.37 1.65
C SER A 36 -10.84 0.95 2.11
N PHE A 37 -10.71 0.00 1.20
CA PHE A 37 -10.72 -1.42 1.54
C PHE A 37 -9.35 -1.81 2.13
N ASP A 38 -9.32 -2.06 3.43
CA ASP A 38 -8.13 -2.56 4.15
C ASP A 38 -8.25 -4.08 4.29
N ARG A 39 -7.37 -4.81 3.60
CA ARG A 39 -7.37 -6.28 3.59
C ARG A 39 -7.07 -6.88 4.96
N ASP A 40 -6.10 -6.33 5.68
CA ASP A 40 -5.70 -6.86 6.99
C ASP A 40 -6.77 -6.61 8.05
N LYS A 41 -7.38 -5.43 8.04
CA LYS A 41 -8.51 -5.10 8.92
C LYS A 41 -9.70 -6.00 8.62
N THR A 42 -10.11 -6.13 7.36
CA THR A 42 -11.25 -6.96 6.95
C THR A 42 -11.03 -8.43 7.31
N ARG A 43 -9.83 -8.98 7.09
CA ARG A 43 -9.51 -10.35 7.49
C ARG A 43 -9.61 -10.52 9.01
N THR A 44 -9.13 -9.54 9.79
CA THR A 44 -9.20 -9.57 11.26
C THR A 44 -10.64 -9.52 11.76
N GLU A 45 -11.52 -8.74 11.11
CA GLU A 45 -12.94 -8.67 11.42
C GLU A 45 -13.61 -10.05 11.20
N PHE A 46 -13.35 -10.69 10.06
CA PHE A 46 -13.86 -12.04 9.79
C PHE A 46 -13.29 -13.09 10.75
N ALA A 47 -12.02 -12.99 11.13
CA ALA A 47 -11.43 -13.91 12.12
C ALA A 47 -12.14 -13.80 13.47
N LYS A 48 -12.46 -12.59 13.93
CA LYS A 48 -13.23 -12.36 15.16
C LYS A 48 -14.65 -12.91 15.05
N GLN A 49 -15.31 -12.71 13.91
CA GLN A 49 -16.65 -13.27 13.66
C GLN A 49 -16.64 -14.80 13.74
N LEU A 50 -15.70 -15.47 13.07
CA LEU A 50 -15.57 -16.93 13.08
C LEU A 50 -15.29 -17.49 14.49
N LEU A 51 -14.53 -16.75 15.33
CA LEU A 51 -14.34 -17.12 16.74
C LEU A 51 -15.65 -17.10 17.53
N VAL A 52 -16.48 -16.08 17.35
CA VAL A 52 -17.79 -15.95 18.01
C VAL A 52 -18.75 -17.05 17.53
N GLU A 53 -18.66 -17.44 16.26
CA GLU A 53 -19.44 -18.53 15.66
C GLU A 53 -18.97 -19.93 16.09
N GLY A 54 -17.92 -20.04 16.89
CA GLY A 54 -17.38 -21.32 17.42
C GLY A 54 -16.61 -22.13 16.39
N VAL A 55 -16.08 -21.51 15.37
CA VAL A 55 -15.22 -22.19 14.37
C VAL A 55 -13.92 -22.64 15.03
N ILE A 56 -13.44 -23.84 14.68
CA ILE A 56 -12.19 -24.41 15.19
C ILE A 56 -11.03 -23.47 14.88
N SER A 57 -10.21 -23.16 15.89
CA SER A 57 -9.12 -22.17 15.82
C SER A 57 -8.15 -22.39 14.64
N HIS A 58 -7.88 -23.66 14.31
CA HIS A 58 -7.01 -24.02 13.19
C HIS A 58 -7.53 -23.55 11.82
N ASP A 59 -8.85 -23.50 11.62
CA ASP A 59 -9.49 -23.16 10.36
C ASP A 59 -9.70 -21.66 10.17
N ILE A 60 -9.65 -20.88 11.26
CA ILE A 60 -9.95 -19.44 11.24
C ILE A 60 -9.04 -18.66 10.26
N PRO A 61 -7.69 -18.85 10.23
CA PRO A 61 -6.83 -18.09 9.32
C PRO A 61 -7.18 -18.30 7.84
N SER A 62 -7.43 -19.54 7.45
CA SER A 62 -7.81 -19.88 6.07
C SER A 62 -9.17 -19.32 5.70
N ARG A 63 -10.19 -19.57 6.54
CA ARG A 63 -11.56 -19.13 6.29
C ARG A 63 -11.70 -17.61 6.30
N SER A 64 -11.08 -16.92 7.25
CA SER A 64 -11.10 -15.45 7.30
C SER A 64 -10.43 -14.82 6.08
N THR A 65 -9.33 -15.42 5.58
CA THR A 65 -8.69 -14.99 4.34
C THR A 65 -9.62 -15.19 3.14
N GLN A 66 -10.25 -16.36 3.02
CA GLN A 66 -11.19 -16.64 1.93
C GLN A 66 -12.39 -15.66 1.94
N MET A 67 -12.98 -15.41 3.11
CA MET A 67 -14.10 -14.45 3.24
C MET A 67 -13.68 -13.03 2.87
N MET A 68 -12.49 -12.61 3.28
CA MET A 68 -11.91 -11.30 2.92
C MET A 68 -11.71 -11.20 1.40
N GLU A 69 -11.13 -12.21 0.76
CA GLU A 69 -10.93 -12.23 -0.71
C GLU A 69 -12.26 -12.17 -1.46
N GLN A 70 -13.26 -12.94 -1.03
CA GLN A 70 -14.60 -12.93 -1.63
C GLN A 70 -15.24 -11.53 -1.53
N ARG A 71 -15.14 -10.88 -0.37
CA ARG A 71 -15.64 -9.52 -0.17
C ARG A 71 -14.89 -8.52 -1.04
N LEU A 72 -13.54 -8.58 -1.07
CA LEU A 72 -12.73 -7.72 -1.90
C LEU A 72 -13.12 -7.84 -3.38
N MET A 73 -13.17 -9.06 -3.92
CA MET A 73 -13.53 -9.30 -5.32
C MET A 73 -14.94 -8.78 -5.65
N ARG A 74 -15.89 -8.93 -4.75
CA ARG A 74 -17.25 -8.38 -4.94
C ARG A 74 -17.21 -6.85 -5.01
N GLU A 75 -16.52 -6.18 -4.10
CA GLU A 75 -16.44 -4.72 -4.06
C GLU A 75 -15.67 -4.16 -5.27
N MET A 76 -14.59 -4.81 -5.69
CA MET A 76 -13.85 -4.46 -6.90
C MET A 76 -14.73 -4.57 -8.15
N ASN A 77 -15.47 -5.68 -8.31
CA ASN A 77 -16.37 -5.87 -9.45
C ASN A 77 -17.52 -4.84 -9.47
N LEU A 78 -18.04 -4.45 -8.31
CA LEU A 78 -19.03 -3.38 -8.21
C LEU A 78 -18.44 -2.03 -8.64
N ALA A 79 -17.24 -1.68 -8.18
CA ALA A 79 -16.55 -0.46 -8.58
C ALA A 79 -16.30 -0.44 -10.10
N ILE A 80 -15.81 -1.53 -10.67
CA ILE A 80 -15.56 -1.65 -12.12
C ILE A 80 -16.86 -1.49 -12.92
N LYS A 81 -17.94 -2.14 -12.50
CA LYS A 81 -19.24 -2.06 -13.17
C LYS A 81 -19.82 -0.63 -13.15
N SER A 82 -19.68 0.08 -12.01
CA SER A 82 -20.17 1.45 -11.85
C SER A 82 -19.20 2.51 -12.31
N LYS A 83 -17.98 2.14 -12.74
CA LYS A 83 -16.90 3.08 -13.09
C LYS A 83 -16.54 4.03 -11.93
N SER A 84 -16.74 3.61 -10.69
CA SER A 84 -16.41 4.40 -9.50
C SER A 84 -14.93 4.23 -9.10
N HIS A 85 -14.38 5.22 -8.41
CA HIS A 85 -13.05 5.11 -7.83
C HIS A 85 -12.96 3.99 -6.79
N PHE A 86 -11.78 3.43 -6.61
CA PHE A 86 -11.51 2.42 -5.60
C PHE A 86 -10.20 2.69 -4.88
N ILE A 87 -10.18 2.50 -3.55
CA ILE A 87 -8.98 2.60 -2.73
C ILE A 87 -8.73 1.25 -2.09
N LEU A 88 -7.54 0.69 -2.33
CA LEU A 88 -7.13 -0.60 -1.79
C LEU A 88 -5.88 -0.44 -0.92
N GLU A 89 -5.99 -0.71 0.37
CA GLU A 89 -4.84 -0.89 1.26
C GLU A 89 -4.37 -2.34 1.19
N THR A 90 -3.19 -2.56 0.60
CA THR A 90 -2.61 -3.89 0.41
C THR A 90 -1.08 -3.81 0.36
N PRO A 91 -0.33 -4.82 0.87
CA PRO A 91 1.07 -4.94 0.53
C PRO A 91 1.23 -5.28 -0.96
N LEU A 92 2.40 -4.96 -1.51
CA LEU A 92 2.80 -5.36 -2.87
C LEU A 92 3.94 -6.38 -2.84
N SER A 93 4.09 -7.07 -1.71
CA SER A 93 5.18 -8.00 -1.41
C SER A 93 5.04 -9.38 -2.03
N HIS A 94 3.91 -9.69 -2.65
CA HIS A 94 3.66 -10.97 -3.31
C HIS A 94 3.06 -10.75 -4.71
N PRO A 95 3.43 -11.57 -5.72
CA PRO A 95 2.90 -11.45 -7.08
C PRO A 95 1.37 -11.47 -7.16
N ASP A 96 0.71 -12.27 -6.32
CA ASP A 96 -0.75 -12.37 -6.31
C ASP A 96 -1.47 -11.05 -6.01
N TYR A 97 -0.81 -10.09 -5.36
CA TYR A 97 -1.42 -8.79 -5.09
C TYR A 97 -1.46 -7.89 -6.32
N TRP A 98 -0.61 -8.16 -7.32
CA TRP A 98 -0.56 -7.40 -8.56
C TRP A 98 -1.74 -7.71 -9.47
N ARG A 99 -2.36 -8.91 -9.34
CA ARG A 99 -3.59 -9.27 -10.06
C ARG A 99 -4.75 -8.27 -9.88
N TYR A 100 -4.79 -7.57 -8.74
CA TYR A 100 -5.81 -6.54 -8.51
C TYR A 100 -5.55 -5.31 -9.37
N ILE A 101 -4.29 -4.94 -9.55
CA ILE A 101 -3.87 -3.85 -10.43
C ILE A 101 -4.22 -4.20 -11.86
N ASP A 102 -3.81 -5.39 -12.32
CA ASP A 102 -4.09 -5.88 -13.68
C ASP A 102 -5.59 -5.89 -13.97
N LEU A 103 -6.42 -6.30 -12.99
CA LEU A 103 -7.88 -6.32 -13.14
C LEU A 103 -8.43 -4.91 -13.38
N PHE A 104 -7.97 -3.90 -12.66
CA PHE A 104 -8.43 -2.54 -12.85
C PHE A 104 -7.88 -1.92 -14.15
N GLU A 105 -6.61 -2.11 -14.48
CA GLU A 105 -6.01 -1.61 -15.72
C GLU A 105 -6.71 -2.17 -16.96
N THR A 106 -7.00 -3.48 -17.00
CA THR A 106 -7.72 -4.12 -18.12
C THR A 106 -9.16 -3.62 -18.25
N ASN A 107 -9.72 -3.02 -17.20
CA ASN A 107 -11.03 -2.38 -17.22
C ASN A 107 -10.97 -0.85 -17.41
N GLY A 108 -9.82 -0.32 -17.82
CA GLY A 108 -9.63 1.07 -18.20
C GLY A 108 -9.44 2.07 -17.07
N TYR A 109 -9.05 1.58 -15.88
CA TYR A 109 -8.71 2.43 -14.74
C TYR A 109 -7.31 3.00 -14.86
N GLN A 110 -7.14 4.21 -14.36
CA GLN A 110 -5.82 4.74 -14.03
C GLN A 110 -5.40 4.17 -12.67
N VAL A 111 -4.11 3.83 -12.50
CA VAL A 111 -3.61 3.30 -11.24
C VAL A 111 -2.60 4.26 -10.62
N GLN A 112 -2.82 4.60 -9.35
CA GLN A 112 -1.90 5.39 -8.53
C GLN A 112 -1.39 4.56 -7.36
N LEU A 113 -0.09 4.64 -7.08
CA LEU A 113 0.53 4.08 -5.89
C LEU A 113 0.89 5.20 -4.92
N ASN A 114 0.36 5.11 -3.68
CA ASN A 114 0.79 5.92 -2.54
C ASN A 114 1.53 4.98 -1.58
N TYR A 115 2.85 5.12 -1.51
CA TYR A 115 3.71 4.23 -0.74
C TYR A 115 4.29 4.93 0.47
N LEU A 116 3.91 4.49 1.67
CA LEU A 116 4.40 5.00 2.95
C LEU A 116 5.46 4.07 3.51
N CYS A 117 6.67 4.56 3.74
CA CYS A 117 7.79 3.77 4.26
C CYS A 117 8.46 4.38 5.48
N LEU A 118 9.05 3.54 6.30
CA LEU A 118 9.94 3.92 7.40
C LEU A 118 11.40 3.71 6.98
N ASP A 119 12.32 4.40 7.66
CA ASP A 119 13.74 4.37 7.30
C ASP A 119 14.38 2.99 7.47
N THR A 120 13.87 2.18 8.40
CA THR A 120 14.44 0.86 8.72
C THR A 120 13.39 -0.17 9.10
N ILE A 121 13.72 -1.44 8.90
CA ILE A 121 12.95 -2.59 9.39
C ILE A 121 12.83 -2.54 10.93
N GLY A 122 13.87 -2.07 11.63
CA GLY A 122 13.85 -1.90 13.08
C GLY A 122 12.76 -0.92 13.54
N ALA A 123 12.58 0.20 12.84
CA ALA A 123 11.50 1.14 13.12
C ALA A 123 10.11 0.51 12.90
N CYS A 124 9.97 -0.32 11.85
CA CYS A 124 8.73 -1.07 11.60
C CYS A 124 8.42 -2.03 12.76
N LYS A 125 9.41 -2.83 13.19
CA LYS A 125 9.28 -3.77 14.31
C LYS A 125 8.91 -3.06 15.62
N ALA A 126 9.57 -1.96 15.93
CA ALA A 126 9.30 -1.17 17.14
C ALA A 126 7.85 -0.64 17.17
N ARG A 127 7.34 -0.12 16.03
CA ARG A 127 5.95 0.35 15.95
C ARG A 127 4.93 -0.78 16.04
N VAL A 128 5.19 -1.92 15.42
CA VAL A 128 4.33 -3.10 15.56
C VAL A 128 4.29 -3.57 17.00
N ALA A 129 5.46 -3.67 17.69
CA ALA A 129 5.52 -4.04 19.09
C ALA A 129 4.72 -3.07 20.00
N LYS A 130 4.88 -1.75 19.79
CA LYS A 130 4.09 -0.75 20.52
C LYS A 130 2.58 -0.94 20.29
N ARG A 131 2.16 -1.12 19.04
CA ARG A 131 0.75 -1.37 18.70
C ARG A 131 0.17 -2.60 19.38
N VAL A 132 0.97 -3.67 19.51
CA VAL A 132 0.56 -4.90 20.22
C VAL A 132 0.30 -4.62 21.70
N LEU A 133 1.14 -3.82 22.37
CA LEU A 133 0.91 -3.39 23.76
C LEU A 133 -0.39 -2.57 23.92
N GLU A 134 -0.82 -1.89 22.87
CA GLU A 134 -2.07 -1.13 22.80
C GLU A 134 -3.29 -1.98 22.34
N GLY A 135 -3.15 -3.31 22.32
CA GLY A 135 -4.22 -4.26 21.94
C GLY A 135 -4.37 -4.49 20.43
N GLY A 136 -3.43 -4.04 19.62
CA GLY A 136 -3.44 -4.24 18.18
C GLY A 136 -2.89 -5.60 17.73
N HIS A 137 -3.05 -5.89 16.46
CA HIS A 137 -2.65 -7.17 15.87
C HIS A 137 -1.12 -7.36 15.85
N HIS A 138 -0.68 -8.54 16.29
CA HIS A 138 0.72 -8.98 16.20
C HIS A 138 1.09 -9.36 14.76
N VAL A 139 2.32 -9.06 14.37
CA VAL A 139 2.93 -9.51 13.11
C VAL A 139 4.32 -10.03 13.42
N GLU A 140 4.64 -11.22 12.95
CA GLU A 140 5.93 -11.84 13.16
C GLU A 140 7.09 -11.00 12.57
N PRO A 141 8.23 -10.88 13.27
CA PRO A 141 9.38 -10.08 12.84
C PRO A 141 9.91 -10.41 11.44
N ASP A 142 9.85 -11.68 11.03
CA ASP A 142 10.29 -12.10 9.70
C ASP A 142 9.27 -11.74 8.62
N THR A 143 7.98 -11.76 8.94
CA THR A 143 6.93 -11.23 8.06
C THR A 143 7.12 -9.73 7.82
N ILE A 144 7.41 -8.95 8.88
CA ILE A 144 7.68 -7.51 8.76
C ILE A 144 8.86 -7.27 7.82
N ARG A 145 9.95 -8.02 8.00
CA ARG A 145 11.13 -7.95 7.12
C ARG A 145 10.76 -8.30 5.68
N GLY A 146 10.12 -9.45 5.48
CA GLY A 146 9.74 -9.92 4.14
C GLY A 146 8.84 -8.92 3.40
N VAL A 147 7.84 -8.37 4.07
CA VAL A 147 6.96 -7.35 3.48
C VAL A 147 7.74 -6.07 3.15
N TYR A 148 8.65 -5.63 4.02
CA TYR A 148 9.48 -4.44 3.77
C TYR A 148 10.34 -4.61 2.52
N GLU A 149 11.12 -5.69 2.45
CA GLU A 149 12.07 -5.96 1.38
C GLU A 149 11.37 -6.25 0.05
N LYS A 150 10.36 -7.12 0.06
CA LYS A 150 9.63 -7.53 -1.15
C LYS A 150 8.74 -6.43 -1.73
N ASN A 151 8.14 -5.56 -0.91
CA ASN A 151 7.45 -4.38 -1.43
C ASN A 151 8.41 -3.50 -2.26
N LEU A 152 9.60 -3.20 -1.73
CA LEU A 152 10.58 -2.37 -2.44
C LEU A 152 11.07 -3.05 -3.71
N GLU A 153 11.37 -4.36 -3.65
CA GLU A 153 11.80 -5.15 -4.82
C GLU A 153 10.75 -5.10 -5.93
N HIS A 154 9.49 -5.40 -5.62
CA HIS A 154 8.42 -5.44 -6.61
C HIS A 154 8.09 -4.05 -7.16
N ILE A 155 8.00 -3.03 -6.29
CA ILE A 155 7.78 -1.65 -6.75
C ILE A 155 8.92 -1.22 -7.68
N ASN A 156 10.19 -1.50 -7.32
CA ASN A 156 11.34 -1.18 -8.15
C ASN A 156 11.30 -1.85 -9.52
N ASN A 157 10.77 -3.07 -9.60
CA ASN A 157 10.70 -3.83 -10.84
C ASN A 157 9.51 -3.43 -11.72
N TYR A 158 8.40 -3.03 -11.10
CA TYR A 158 7.13 -2.81 -11.78
C TYR A 158 6.60 -1.36 -11.69
N PHE A 159 7.44 -0.39 -11.29
CA PHE A 159 6.97 0.99 -11.08
C PHE A 159 6.32 1.63 -12.31
N LYS A 160 6.66 1.18 -13.53
CA LYS A 160 6.10 1.70 -14.78
C LYS A 160 4.63 1.36 -15.00
N THR A 161 4.08 0.39 -14.26
CA THR A 161 2.65 0.05 -14.25
C THR A 161 1.81 1.21 -13.71
N PHE A 162 2.33 2.00 -12.78
CA PHE A 162 1.59 3.08 -12.16
C PHE A 162 1.63 4.34 -13.00
N LYS A 163 0.46 4.92 -13.25
CA LYS A 163 0.35 6.24 -13.87
C LYS A 163 0.89 7.33 -12.95
N VAL A 164 0.62 7.21 -11.65
CA VAL A 164 1.19 8.09 -10.62
C VAL A 164 1.81 7.26 -9.50
N ILE A 165 2.96 7.69 -9.02
CA ILE A 165 3.60 7.17 -7.82
C ILE A 165 3.88 8.32 -6.88
N GLU A 166 3.44 8.19 -5.64
CA GLU A 166 3.81 9.07 -4.55
C GLU A 166 4.52 8.26 -3.45
N LEU A 167 5.73 8.67 -3.11
CA LEU A 167 6.50 8.09 -2.03
C LEU A 167 6.48 9.00 -0.81
N TYR A 168 6.15 8.45 0.34
CA TYR A 168 6.01 9.20 1.59
C TYR A 168 6.99 8.72 2.67
N ASP A 169 7.57 9.67 3.41
CA ASP A 169 8.28 9.40 4.67
C ASP A 169 7.26 9.21 5.79
N GLY A 170 7.22 8.02 6.37
CA GLY A 170 6.35 7.67 7.49
C GLY A 170 6.98 7.83 8.87
N MET A 171 8.18 8.39 9.00
CA MET A 171 8.85 8.49 10.30
C MET A 171 8.11 9.37 11.30
N LYS A 172 7.38 10.36 10.83
CA LYS A 172 6.48 11.24 11.60
C LYS A 172 5.13 11.31 10.89
N VAL A 173 4.55 12.49 10.81
CA VAL A 173 3.42 12.75 9.92
C VAL A 173 3.90 12.52 8.47
N PRO A 174 3.13 11.80 7.64
CA PRO A 174 3.54 11.52 6.27
C PRO A 174 3.94 12.78 5.51
N THR A 175 5.14 12.74 4.94
CA THR A 175 5.67 13.83 4.13
C THR A 175 6.04 13.28 2.76
N ILE A 176 5.58 13.93 1.70
CA ILE A 176 5.87 13.52 0.33
C ILE A 176 7.37 13.71 0.04
N LEU A 177 7.98 12.67 -0.49
CA LEU A 177 9.39 12.65 -0.92
C LEU A 177 9.53 12.68 -2.43
N LEU A 178 8.61 12.03 -3.14
CA LEU A 178 8.62 11.91 -4.59
C LEU A 178 7.20 11.90 -5.12
N ARG A 179 6.98 12.58 -6.24
CA ARG A 179 5.83 12.36 -7.13
C ARG A 179 6.34 12.12 -8.54
N MET A 180 5.88 11.03 -9.14
CA MET A 180 6.07 10.70 -10.55
C MET A 180 4.71 10.63 -11.23
N GLU A 181 4.64 11.11 -12.47
CA GLU A 181 3.48 10.96 -13.36
C GLU A 181 3.97 10.48 -14.74
N ASP A 182 3.31 9.49 -15.29
CA ASP A 182 3.65 8.87 -16.58
C ASP A 182 5.17 8.59 -16.70
N ASN A 183 5.75 8.00 -15.63
CA ASN A 183 7.18 7.68 -15.47
C ASN A 183 8.12 8.90 -15.48
N ARG A 184 7.62 10.12 -15.34
CA ARG A 184 8.41 11.34 -15.22
C ARG A 184 8.34 11.89 -13.81
N ILE A 185 9.45 12.39 -13.29
CA ILE A 185 9.45 13.02 -11.98
C ILE A 185 8.85 14.42 -12.10
N VAL A 186 7.82 14.67 -11.29
CA VAL A 186 7.15 15.97 -11.15
C VAL A 186 7.65 16.71 -9.91
N TYR A 187 7.98 15.93 -8.86
CA TYR A 187 8.52 16.46 -7.60
C TYR A 187 9.48 15.48 -6.97
N ALA A 188 10.58 15.99 -6.45
CA ALA A 188 11.50 15.24 -5.58
C ALA A 188 12.02 16.15 -4.45
N ALA A 189 11.94 15.68 -3.21
CA ALA A 189 12.47 16.39 -2.06
C ALA A 189 14.01 16.51 -2.16
N LYS A 190 14.58 17.66 -1.78
CA LYS A 190 16.03 17.93 -1.89
C LYS A 190 16.91 16.91 -1.17
N ASP A 191 16.40 16.35 -0.07
CA ASP A 191 17.12 15.41 0.78
C ASP A 191 16.65 13.95 0.62
N ILE A 192 15.97 13.64 -0.48
CA ILE A 192 15.39 12.32 -0.76
C ILE A 192 16.42 11.18 -0.65
N PHE A 193 17.68 11.42 -1.01
CA PHE A 193 18.74 10.43 -0.91
C PHE A 193 19.28 10.17 0.50
N LYS A 194 18.82 10.90 1.52
CA LYS A 194 18.98 10.52 2.93
C LYS A 194 18.19 9.26 3.27
N LYS A 195 17.16 8.93 2.46
CA LYS A 195 16.32 7.75 2.63
C LYS A 195 16.96 6.53 1.94
N ASN A 196 17.59 5.67 2.75
CA ASN A 196 18.27 4.47 2.24
C ASN A 196 17.32 3.51 1.50
N TRP A 197 16.06 3.44 1.90
CA TRP A 197 15.08 2.61 1.23
C TRP A 197 14.76 3.08 -0.19
N ILE A 198 14.88 4.39 -0.49
CA ILE A 198 14.81 4.91 -1.87
C ILE A 198 16.13 4.61 -2.58
N LYS A 199 17.26 5.03 -2.00
CA LYS A 199 18.57 4.92 -2.63
C LYS A 199 18.94 3.49 -3.00
N LYS A 200 18.68 2.53 -2.12
CA LYS A 200 19.06 1.11 -2.28
C LYS A 200 17.91 0.23 -2.71
N GLY A 201 16.73 0.43 -2.13
CA GLY A 201 15.56 -0.42 -2.36
C GLY A 201 14.80 -0.10 -3.65
N LEU A 202 14.83 1.15 -4.11
CA LEU A 202 14.18 1.61 -5.34
C LEU A 202 15.22 2.13 -6.35
N SER A 203 16.22 1.32 -6.65
CA SER A 203 17.39 1.73 -7.44
C SER A 203 17.05 2.22 -8.86
N ALA A 204 16.00 1.68 -9.49
CA ALA A 204 15.52 2.14 -10.80
C ALA A 204 14.93 3.56 -10.70
N ILE A 205 14.07 3.81 -9.71
CA ILE A 205 13.51 5.14 -9.43
C ILE A 205 14.61 6.11 -9.01
N ALA A 206 15.57 5.66 -8.18
CA ALA A 206 16.70 6.48 -7.72
C ALA A 206 17.55 7.01 -8.89
N ARG A 207 17.77 6.21 -9.94
CA ARG A 207 18.46 6.69 -11.16
C ARG A 207 17.70 7.83 -11.84
N SER A 208 16.38 7.70 -11.97
CA SER A 208 15.53 8.77 -12.54
C SER A 208 15.60 10.05 -11.69
N ILE A 209 15.62 9.91 -10.35
CA ILE A 209 15.78 11.06 -9.44
C ILE A 209 17.14 11.74 -9.63
N GLN A 210 18.22 10.97 -9.78
CA GLN A 210 19.55 11.55 -10.03
C GLN A 210 19.57 12.40 -11.29
N THR A 211 18.99 11.90 -12.38
CA THR A 211 18.87 12.64 -13.64
C THR A 211 18.03 13.92 -13.49
N TYR A 212 16.92 13.84 -12.74
CA TYR A 212 16.03 14.99 -12.51
C TYR A 212 16.69 16.10 -11.66
N LEU A 213 17.55 15.75 -10.69
CA LEU A 213 18.20 16.69 -9.79
C LEU A 213 19.54 17.22 -10.33
N GLN A 214 20.02 16.70 -11.46
CA GLN A 214 21.18 17.27 -12.14
C GLN A 214 20.76 18.53 -12.88
N PRO A 215 21.49 19.66 -12.70
CA PRO A 215 21.20 20.92 -13.38
C PRO A 215 21.42 20.85 -14.90
#